data_2be51d445741752ef4db5c8573b4006d
#
_entry.id   2be51d445741752ef4db5c8573b4006d
#
_cell.length_a   1.000
_cell.length_b   1.000
_cell.length_c   1.000
_cell.angle_alpha   90.00
_cell.angle_beta   90.00
_cell.angle_gamma   90.00
#
_symmetry.space_group_name_H-M   'P 1'
#
loop_
_entity.id
_entity.type
_entity.pdbx_description
1 polymer ?
#
loop_
_entity_poly.entity_id
_entity_poly.type
_entity_poly.pdbx_seq_one_letter_code
_entity_poly.pdbx_strand_id
1 'polypeptide(L)'
;MESPGDLIHYVRAGGRTPPRDRERLAIFKDGTFWMWRSVSVASQPVTPVGRFAGRLPGSLHQTLLGLTEAAEKAGPVSLTPPPDASIETLRLGGVQARLGAHQEPPGPWGELVSLLRRALSELAGQPVSAVDLVVSADAQAARLVHLGAEPIRLDLSSLQVRAVLWKGFRKEGDWRLAGRDPALPGQVEAAPGWSFNLPFNHGLALSPGRTIAAYVIFTLFDGKQPVQVSLEARSEARLETMGAE
;
A
#
# COMPACT_ATOMS: atom_id res chain seq x y z
N MET A 1 9.18 -17.77 9.74
CA MET A 1 10.52 -18.21 10.18
C MET A 1 11.28 -16.91 10.42
N GLU A 2 11.65 -16.61 11.64
CA GLU A 2 12.46 -15.43 11.96
C GLU A 2 13.90 -15.71 11.56
N SER A 3 14.50 -14.80 10.80
CA SER A 3 15.94 -14.88 10.54
C SER A 3 16.72 -14.40 11.76
N PRO A 4 17.87 -14.98 12.10
CA PRO A 4 18.64 -14.63 13.32
C PRO A 4 19.10 -13.17 13.40
N GLY A 5 18.83 -12.36 12.39
CA GLY A 5 19.19 -10.95 12.29
C GLY A 5 18.05 -9.97 12.34
N ASP A 6 16.77 -10.45 12.47
CA ASP A 6 15.61 -9.57 12.49
C ASP A 6 15.60 -8.72 13.77
N LEU A 7 15.50 -7.40 13.62
CA LEU A 7 15.25 -6.46 14.70
C LEU A 7 13.73 -6.36 14.94
N ILE A 8 12.98 -6.16 13.86
CA ILE A 8 11.52 -6.01 13.87
C ILE A 8 10.94 -6.84 12.72
N HIS A 9 9.91 -7.62 13.04
CA HIS A 9 9.04 -8.23 12.04
C HIS A 9 7.62 -7.71 12.23
N TYR A 10 7.11 -6.99 11.23
CA TYR A 10 5.78 -6.39 11.23
C TYR A 10 4.92 -7.04 10.15
N VAL A 11 3.69 -7.38 10.50
CA VAL A 11 2.66 -7.87 9.58
C VAL A 11 1.36 -7.15 9.84
N ARG A 12 0.76 -6.64 8.78
CA ARG A 12 -0.60 -6.11 8.80
C ARG A 12 -1.49 -6.95 7.90
N ALA A 13 -2.51 -7.59 8.47
CA ALA A 13 -3.39 -8.51 7.77
C ALA A 13 -4.86 -8.31 8.16
N GLY A 14 -5.79 -8.86 7.38
CA GLY A 14 -7.22 -8.81 7.66
C GLY A 14 -7.92 -7.53 7.17
N GLY A 15 -9.12 -7.28 7.70
CA GLY A 15 -10.04 -6.22 7.26
C GLY A 15 -11.18 -6.76 6.39
N ARG A 16 -12.18 -5.91 6.13
CA ARG A 16 -13.40 -6.30 5.36
C ARG A 16 -13.14 -6.61 3.90
N THR A 17 -12.22 -5.89 3.29
CA THR A 17 -11.94 -5.97 1.84
C THR A 17 -10.65 -6.73 1.56
N PRO A 18 -10.64 -7.68 0.61
CA PRO A 18 -9.41 -8.26 0.06
C PRO A 18 -8.52 -7.17 -0.57
N PRO A 19 -7.21 -7.40 -0.64
CA PRO A 19 -6.48 -8.55 -0.13
C PRO A 19 -6.32 -8.53 1.39
N ARG A 20 -6.30 -9.72 2.01
CA ARG A 20 -6.20 -9.85 3.47
C ARG A 20 -4.79 -9.65 3.99
N ASP A 21 -3.79 -10.07 3.25
CA ASP A 21 -2.38 -9.78 3.51
C ASP A 21 -2.03 -8.42 2.92
N ARG A 22 -1.88 -7.41 3.76
CA ARG A 22 -1.72 -6.02 3.32
C ARG A 22 -0.29 -5.55 3.28
N GLU A 23 0.46 -5.79 4.35
CA GLU A 23 1.84 -5.35 4.48
C GLU A 23 2.65 -6.34 5.32
N ARG A 24 3.89 -6.56 4.92
CA ARG A 24 4.91 -7.28 5.71
C ARG A 24 6.17 -6.46 5.66
N LEU A 25 6.82 -6.26 6.79
CA LEU A 25 8.07 -5.53 6.91
C LEU A 25 9.01 -6.31 7.82
N ALA A 26 10.25 -6.52 7.37
CA ALA A 26 11.34 -6.94 8.22
C ALA A 26 12.39 -5.84 8.26
N ILE A 27 12.83 -5.45 9.43
CA ILE A 27 13.94 -4.54 9.66
C ILE A 27 15.02 -5.35 10.35
N PHE A 28 16.24 -5.27 9.84
CA PHE A 28 17.39 -6.00 10.35
C PHE A 28 18.24 -5.14 11.28
N LYS A 29 19.05 -5.80 12.12
CA LYS A 29 19.93 -5.12 13.09
C LYS A 29 20.97 -4.22 12.45
N ASP A 30 21.33 -4.44 11.20
CA ASP A 30 22.25 -3.60 10.42
C ASP A 30 21.61 -2.37 9.79
N GLY A 31 20.30 -2.17 10.01
CA GLY A 31 19.51 -1.08 9.46
C GLY A 31 19.01 -1.29 8.04
N THR A 32 19.23 -2.45 7.45
CA THR A 32 18.57 -2.80 6.19
C THR A 32 17.11 -3.19 6.44
N PHE A 33 16.28 -3.09 5.42
CA PHE A 33 14.89 -3.52 5.50
C PHE A 33 14.44 -4.21 4.21
N TRP A 34 13.40 -5.02 4.37
CA TRP A 34 12.60 -5.58 3.28
C TRP A 34 11.12 -5.37 3.60
N MET A 35 10.34 -4.96 2.60
CA MET A 35 8.89 -4.74 2.73
C MET A 35 8.14 -5.31 1.53
N TRP A 36 7.00 -5.90 1.79
CA TRP A 36 5.98 -6.25 0.81
C TRP A 36 4.69 -5.51 1.13
N ARG A 37 4.07 -4.94 0.09
CA ARG A 37 2.76 -4.28 0.20
C ARG A 37 1.83 -4.78 -0.89
N SER A 38 0.60 -5.15 -0.52
CA SER A 38 -0.43 -5.61 -1.45
C SER A 38 -1.61 -4.64 -1.60
N VAL A 39 -1.70 -3.62 -0.76
CA VAL A 39 -2.77 -2.63 -0.80
C VAL A 39 -2.17 -1.24 -0.78
N SER A 40 -2.48 -0.45 -1.80
CA SER A 40 -2.31 1.00 -1.75
C SER A 40 -3.40 1.59 -0.85
N VAL A 41 -3.02 2.54 -0.02
CA VAL A 41 -3.98 3.40 0.67
C VAL A 41 -4.12 4.67 -0.16
N ALA A 42 -5.35 5.16 -0.34
CA ALA A 42 -5.62 6.43 -1.02
C ALA A 42 -5.16 7.61 -0.16
N SER A 43 -3.87 7.71 0.03
CA SER A 43 -3.19 8.90 0.52
C SER A 43 -2.53 9.58 -0.66
N GLN A 44 -2.39 10.89 -0.65
CA GLN A 44 -1.55 11.56 -1.63
C GLN A 44 -0.15 11.76 -1.04
N PRO A 45 0.91 11.26 -1.72
CA PRO A 45 0.91 10.50 -2.98
C PRO A 45 0.40 9.06 -2.83
N VAL A 46 -0.13 8.51 -3.92
CA VAL A 46 -0.53 7.09 -4.00
C VAL A 46 0.68 6.21 -3.67
N THR A 47 0.46 5.20 -2.84
CA THR A 47 1.54 4.30 -2.46
C THR A 47 1.54 3.07 -3.36
N PRO A 48 2.64 2.76 -4.06
CA PRO A 48 2.74 1.60 -4.92
C PRO A 48 2.63 0.28 -4.15
N VAL A 49 2.30 -0.80 -4.87
CA VAL A 49 2.24 -2.16 -4.34
C VAL A 49 3.37 -3.02 -4.93
N GLY A 50 3.90 -3.96 -4.16
CA GLY A 50 5.02 -4.81 -4.56
C GLY A 50 6.10 -4.93 -3.49
N ARG A 51 7.35 -5.04 -3.93
CA ARG A 51 8.54 -5.21 -3.08
C ARG A 51 9.33 -3.92 -2.95
N PHE A 52 9.78 -3.67 -1.73
CA PHE A 52 10.62 -2.54 -1.37
C PHE A 52 11.78 -3.06 -0.50
N ALA A 53 12.94 -2.52 -0.69
CA ALA A 53 14.09 -2.85 0.14
C ALA A 53 15.10 -1.70 0.09
N GLY A 54 15.91 -1.59 1.14
CA GLY A 54 16.91 -0.55 1.22
C GLY A 54 17.54 -0.48 2.60
N ARG A 55 17.99 0.71 2.95
CA ARG A 55 18.58 1.01 4.25
C ARG A 55 17.82 2.17 4.89
N LEU A 56 17.53 2.02 6.18
CA LEU A 56 16.92 3.07 6.98
C LEU A 56 17.86 4.29 7.12
N PRO A 57 17.32 5.52 7.18
CA PRO A 57 18.07 6.67 7.66
C PRO A 57 18.67 6.38 9.03
N GLY A 58 19.92 6.79 9.25
CA GLY A 58 20.65 6.45 10.48
C GLY A 58 19.94 6.87 11.77
N SER A 59 19.31 8.07 11.77
CA SER A 59 18.52 8.56 12.92
C SER A 59 17.29 7.70 13.19
N LEU A 60 16.57 7.29 12.15
CA LEU A 60 15.42 6.40 12.28
C LEU A 60 15.83 5.02 12.81
N HIS A 61 16.94 4.47 12.29
CA HIS A 61 17.47 3.19 12.75
C HIS A 61 17.83 3.23 14.24
N GLN A 62 18.55 4.25 14.70
CA GLN A 62 18.90 4.39 16.11
C GLN A 62 17.67 4.54 17.02
N THR A 63 16.68 5.32 16.59
CA THR A 63 15.43 5.46 17.34
C THR A 63 14.69 4.12 17.44
N LEU A 64 14.63 3.36 16.36
CA LEU A 64 13.99 2.02 16.34
C LEU A 64 14.73 1.04 17.26
N LEU A 65 16.07 1.05 17.29
CA LEU A 65 16.84 0.22 18.21
C LEU A 65 16.47 0.50 19.66
N GLY A 66 16.48 1.77 20.08
CA GLY A 66 16.13 2.14 21.46
C GLY A 66 14.68 1.78 21.82
N LEU A 67 13.72 2.03 20.94
CA LEU A 67 12.31 1.68 21.18
C LEU A 67 12.08 0.18 21.21
N THR A 68 12.80 -0.60 20.39
CA THR A 68 12.74 -2.06 20.39
C THR A 68 13.21 -2.62 21.74
N GLU A 69 14.35 -2.18 22.24
CA GLU A 69 14.87 -2.58 23.55
C GLU A 69 13.89 -2.23 24.71
N ALA A 70 13.29 -1.04 24.63
CA ALA A 70 12.31 -0.60 25.62
C ALA A 70 11.02 -1.43 25.58
N ALA A 71 10.52 -1.75 24.38
CA ALA A 71 9.35 -2.57 24.17
C ALA A 71 9.57 -4.04 24.60
N GLU A 72 10.75 -4.61 24.33
CA GLU A 72 11.15 -5.93 24.81
C GLU A 72 11.14 -6.02 26.36
N LYS A 73 11.67 -5.00 27.02
CA LYS A 73 11.66 -4.91 28.51
C LYS A 73 10.25 -4.73 29.06
N ALA A 74 9.35 -4.07 28.34
CA ALA A 74 7.95 -3.91 28.75
C ALA A 74 7.12 -5.20 28.62
N GLY A 75 7.59 -6.19 27.86
CA GLY A 75 6.93 -7.47 27.64
C GLY A 75 5.82 -7.42 26.57
N PRO A 76 5.12 -8.54 26.36
CA PRO A 76 4.14 -8.65 25.27
C PRO A 76 2.88 -7.82 25.54
N VAL A 77 2.26 -7.34 24.44
CA VAL A 77 1.00 -6.58 24.48
C VAL A 77 -0.02 -7.20 23.52
N SER A 78 -1.25 -7.34 23.97
CA SER A 78 -2.37 -7.77 23.14
C SER A 78 -3.59 -6.91 23.42
N LEU A 79 -4.06 -6.20 22.39
CA LEU A 79 -5.32 -5.45 22.44
C LEU A 79 -6.36 -6.18 21.61
N THR A 80 -7.61 -6.15 22.04
CA THR A 80 -8.73 -6.73 21.28
C THR A 80 -9.02 -5.83 20.09
N PRO A 81 -8.82 -6.29 18.84
CA PRO A 81 -9.12 -5.48 17.67
C PRO A 81 -10.63 -5.21 17.56
N PRO A 82 -11.05 -4.03 17.09
CA PRO A 82 -12.44 -3.80 16.70
C PRO A 82 -12.89 -4.82 15.63
N PRO A 83 -14.20 -5.13 15.56
CA PRO A 83 -14.73 -5.97 14.50
C PRO A 83 -14.30 -5.46 13.12
N ASP A 84 -13.91 -6.36 12.24
CA ASP A 84 -13.50 -6.05 10.85
C ASP A 84 -12.26 -5.16 10.68
N ALA A 85 -11.56 -4.81 11.74
CA ALA A 85 -10.29 -4.09 11.66
C ALA A 85 -9.17 -4.98 11.07
N SER A 86 -8.24 -4.34 10.37
CA SER A 86 -6.96 -5.00 10.10
C SER A 86 -6.20 -5.22 11.39
N ILE A 87 -5.52 -6.34 11.49
CA ILE A 87 -4.70 -6.70 12.64
C ILE A 87 -3.25 -6.42 12.31
N GLU A 88 -2.59 -5.72 13.20
CA GLU A 88 -1.13 -5.51 13.18
C GLU A 88 -0.48 -6.42 14.20
N THR A 89 0.57 -7.10 13.78
CA THR A 89 1.40 -7.95 14.63
C THR A 89 2.84 -7.51 14.50
N LEU A 90 3.45 -7.14 15.60
CA LEU A 90 4.88 -6.82 15.69
C LEU A 90 5.57 -7.90 16.52
N ARG A 91 6.71 -8.39 16.05
CA ARG A 91 7.58 -9.32 16.76
C ARG A 91 8.96 -8.71 16.90
N LEU A 92 9.50 -8.78 18.12
CA LEU A 92 10.80 -8.24 18.51
C LEU A 92 11.47 -9.35 19.34
N GLY A 93 12.44 -10.05 18.76
CA GLY A 93 13.08 -11.15 19.46
C GLY A 93 12.04 -12.13 20.02
N GLY A 94 11.98 -12.26 21.35
CA GLY A 94 11.07 -13.17 22.05
C GLY A 94 9.68 -12.60 22.44
N VAL A 95 9.39 -11.32 22.11
CA VAL A 95 8.12 -10.65 22.51
C VAL A 95 7.29 -10.24 21.32
N GLN A 96 5.99 -10.08 21.54
CA GLN A 96 5.05 -9.75 20.48
C GLN A 96 4.00 -8.74 20.95
N ALA A 97 3.67 -7.79 20.06
CA ALA A 97 2.43 -7.00 20.17
C ALA A 97 1.43 -7.43 19.10
N ARG A 98 0.14 -7.48 19.47
CA ARG A 98 -0.98 -7.72 18.58
C ARG A 98 -2.10 -6.72 18.86
N LEU A 99 -2.51 -5.98 17.84
CA LEU A 99 -3.46 -4.87 17.95
C LEU A 99 -4.24 -4.69 16.66
N GLY A 100 -5.37 -3.98 16.72
CA GLY A 100 -6.07 -3.49 15.53
C GLY A 100 -5.35 -2.28 14.93
N ALA A 101 -5.44 -2.13 13.61
CA ALA A 101 -5.01 -0.90 12.95
C ALA A 101 -5.72 0.30 13.62
N HIS A 102 -4.99 1.37 13.87
CA HIS A 102 -5.40 2.57 14.60
C HIS A 102 -5.51 2.46 16.13
N GLN A 103 -5.31 1.28 16.72
CA GLN A 103 -5.13 1.19 18.16
C GLN A 103 -3.72 1.64 18.56
N GLU A 104 -3.63 2.30 19.70
CA GLU A 104 -2.36 2.74 20.28
C GLU A 104 -2.12 1.96 21.58
N PRO A 105 -1.16 1.04 21.60
CA PRO A 105 -0.78 0.37 22.82
C PRO A 105 -0.06 1.34 23.78
N PRO A 106 -0.08 1.08 25.09
CA PRO A 106 0.57 1.97 26.05
C PRO A 106 2.10 1.86 26.00
N GLY A 107 2.77 2.93 26.48
CA GLY A 107 4.21 2.98 26.72
C GLY A 107 5.06 2.80 25.45
N PRO A 108 6.22 2.15 25.54
CA PRO A 108 7.18 2.02 24.43
C PRO A 108 6.59 1.38 23.17
N TRP A 109 5.61 0.49 23.32
CA TRP A 109 4.90 -0.11 22.20
C TRP A 109 4.12 0.92 21.39
N GLY A 110 3.49 1.93 22.06
CA GLY A 110 2.77 3.00 21.38
C GLY A 110 3.68 3.85 20.51
N GLU A 111 4.84 4.24 21.04
CA GLU A 111 5.84 5.01 20.32
C GLU A 111 6.41 4.23 19.14
N LEU A 112 6.75 2.94 19.34
CA LEU A 112 7.26 2.06 18.28
C LEU A 112 6.25 1.88 17.15
N VAL A 113 4.98 1.57 17.47
CA VAL A 113 3.91 1.39 16.48
C VAL A 113 3.68 2.66 15.69
N SER A 114 3.59 3.81 16.36
CA SER A 114 3.41 5.11 15.75
C SER A 114 4.56 5.47 14.79
N LEU A 115 5.80 5.19 15.20
CA LEU A 115 6.98 5.42 14.37
C LEU A 115 6.99 4.51 13.14
N LEU A 116 6.69 3.22 13.30
CA LEU A 116 6.63 2.27 12.19
C LEU A 116 5.54 2.64 11.17
N ARG A 117 4.35 3.02 11.63
CA ARG A 117 3.26 3.46 10.74
C ARG A 117 3.67 4.66 9.88
N ARG A 118 4.42 5.61 10.43
CA ARG A 118 4.97 6.74 9.66
C ARG A 118 6.06 6.28 8.71
N ALA A 119 6.98 5.46 9.18
CA ALA A 119 8.09 4.96 8.37
C ALA A 119 7.62 4.15 7.15
N LEU A 120 6.53 3.39 7.24
CA LEU A 120 5.99 2.59 6.13
C LEU A 120 5.77 3.40 4.84
N SER A 121 5.37 4.68 4.95
CA SER A 121 5.19 5.57 3.80
C SER A 121 6.53 5.99 3.19
N GLU A 122 7.54 6.26 4.03
CA GLU A 122 8.88 6.63 3.58
C GLU A 122 9.62 5.45 2.94
N LEU A 123 9.47 4.26 3.52
CA LEU A 123 10.07 3.02 3.00
C LEU A 123 9.51 2.65 1.62
N ALA A 124 8.25 2.98 1.35
CA ALA A 124 7.63 2.80 0.04
C ALA A 124 8.23 3.70 -1.06
N GLY A 125 9.04 4.68 -0.71
CA GLY A 125 9.85 5.46 -1.65
C GLY A 125 11.07 4.73 -2.21
N GLN A 126 11.36 3.50 -1.76
CA GLN A 126 12.50 2.69 -2.20
C GLN A 126 12.02 1.39 -2.89
N PRO A 127 11.34 1.48 -4.05
CA PRO A 127 10.83 0.31 -4.74
C PRO A 127 11.97 -0.50 -5.37
N VAL A 128 11.96 -1.80 -5.13
CA VAL A 128 12.81 -2.76 -5.84
C VAL A 128 12.06 -3.30 -7.05
N SER A 129 10.81 -3.65 -6.86
CA SER A 129 9.91 -4.20 -7.87
C SER A 129 8.47 -3.94 -7.44
N ALA A 130 7.87 -2.86 -7.92
CA ALA A 130 6.53 -2.43 -7.51
C ALA A 130 5.72 -1.89 -8.70
N VAL A 131 4.42 -1.81 -8.52
CA VAL A 131 3.48 -1.24 -9.51
C VAL A 131 2.70 -0.12 -8.86
N ASP A 132 2.59 0.99 -9.58
CA ASP A 132 1.79 2.14 -9.19
C ASP A 132 0.63 2.36 -10.16
N LEU A 133 -0.38 3.10 -9.70
CA LEU A 133 -1.52 3.53 -10.49
C LEU A 133 -1.45 5.03 -10.74
N VAL A 134 -1.27 5.40 -12.00
CA VAL A 134 -1.23 6.79 -12.44
C VAL A 134 -2.55 7.12 -13.12
N VAL A 135 -3.23 8.16 -12.65
CA VAL A 135 -4.47 8.68 -13.23
C VAL A 135 -4.20 10.07 -13.78
N SER A 136 -4.72 10.37 -14.98
CA SER A 136 -4.60 11.71 -15.58
C SER A 136 -5.31 12.77 -14.73
N ALA A 137 -4.87 14.02 -14.83
CA ALA A 137 -5.42 15.12 -14.04
C ALA A 137 -6.92 15.34 -14.27
N ASP A 138 -7.40 15.07 -15.49
CA ASP A 138 -8.82 15.09 -15.86
C ASP A 138 -9.57 13.79 -15.51
N ALA A 139 -8.86 12.82 -14.93
CA ALA A 139 -9.36 11.50 -14.61
C ALA A 139 -9.93 10.69 -15.78
N GLN A 140 -9.57 10.99 -17.03
CA GLN A 140 -10.07 10.30 -18.22
C GLN A 140 -9.20 9.11 -18.62
N ALA A 141 -7.96 9.03 -18.13
CA ALA A 141 -7.03 7.95 -18.41
C ALA A 141 -6.38 7.43 -17.12
N ALA A 142 -6.11 6.13 -17.09
CA ALA A 142 -5.37 5.50 -16.02
C ALA A 142 -4.41 4.45 -16.60
N ARG A 143 -3.25 4.30 -15.94
CA ARG A 143 -2.25 3.31 -16.34
C ARG A 143 -1.57 2.70 -15.12
N LEU A 144 -1.19 1.44 -15.24
CA LEU A 144 -0.25 0.80 -14.33
C LEU A 144 1.17 1.13 -14.80
N VAL A 145 2.04 1.43 -13.85
CA VAL A 145 3.45 1.77 -14.12
C VAL A 145 4.33 0.93 -13.22
N HIS A 146 5.33 0.28 -13.80
CA HIS A 146 6.34 -0.43 -13.04
C HIS A 146 7.36 0.56 -12.44
N LEU A 147 7.67 0.36 -11.17
CA LEU A 147 8.68 1.09 -10.41
C LEU A 147 9.75 0.13 -9.89
N GLY A 148 10.99 0.62 -9.86
CA GLY A 148 12.15 -0.13 -9.37
C GLY A 148 13.01 -0.72 -10.48
N ALA A 149 14.08 -1.42 -10.05
CA ALA A 149 15.13 -1.92 -10.94
C ALA A 149 14.95 -3.41 -11.31
N GLU A 150 14.16 -4.16 -10.55
CA GLU A 150 13.95 -5.59 -10.79
C GLU A 150 12.60 -5.83 -11.48
N PRO A 151 12.53 -6.79 -12.42
CA PRO A 151 11.27 -7.12 -13.07
C PRO A 151 10.24 -7.66 -12.06
N ILE A 152 8.96 -7.48 -12.37
CA ILE A 152 7.85 -8.03 -11.58
C ILE A 152 6.91 -8.83 -12.49
N ARG A 153 6.48 -10.00 -12.03
CA ARG A 153 5.49 -10.80 -12.73
C ARG A 153 4.09 -10.47 -12.21
N LEU A 154 3.17 -10.22 -13.13
CA LEU A 154 1.78 -9.93 -12.83
C LEU A 154 0.83 -10.70 -13.76
N ASP A 155 -0.40 -10.91 -13.32
CA ASP A 155 -1.47 -11.50 -14.12
C ASP A 155 -2.63 -10.50 -14.20
N LEU A 156 -2.88 -10.01 -15.40
CA LEU A 156 -3.96 -9.09 -15.72
C LEU A 156 -5.24 -9.81 -16.16
N SER A 157 -5.25 -11.15 -16.24
CA SER A 157 -6.44 -11.91 -16.60
C SER A 157 -7.59 -11.72 -15.59
N SER A 158 -7.25 -11.40 -14.34
CA SER A 158 -8.18 -11.13 -13.25
C SER A 158 -8.38 -9.63 -12.97
N LEU A 159 -7.93 -8.76 -13.89
CA LEU A 159 -8.00 -7.31 -13.73
C LEU A 159 -9.45 -6.85 -13.52
N GLN A 160 -9.65 -6.10 -12.44
CA GLN A 160 -10.88 -5.40 -12.17
C GLN A 160 -10.59 -3.91 -12.11
N VAL A 161 -11.35 -3.11 -12.84
CA VAL A 161 -11.20 -1.66 -12.88
C VAL A 161 -12.53 -1.02 -12.50
N ARG A 162 -12.48 -0.02 -11.64
CA ARG A 162 -13.65 0.72 -11.18
C ARG A 162 -13.30 2.20 -11.07
N ALA A 163 -14.22 3.07 -11.48
CA ALA A 163 -14.16 4.51 -11.22
C ALA A 163 -15.37 4.93 -10.41
N VAL A 164 -15.17 5.74 -9.38
CA VAL A 164 -16.25 6.24 -8.51
C VAL A 164 -16.16 7.75 -8.44
N LEU A 165 -17.25 8.43 -8.79
CA LEU A 165 -17.39 9.87 -8.64
C LEU A 165 -17.91 10.19 -7.24
N TRP A 166 -17.20 11.03 -6.51
CA TRP A 166 -17.54 11.50 -5.18
C TRP A 166 -17.78 13.01 -5.15
N LYS A 167 -18.76 13.43 -4.35
CA LYS A 167 -18.90 14.83 -3.88
C LYS A 167 -18.83 14.81 -2.36
N GLY A 168 -17.71 15.25 -1.80
CA GLY A 168 -17.41 14.99 -0.39
C GLY A 168 -17.49 13.51 -0.07
N PHE A 169 -18.37 13.10 0.86
CA PHE A 169 -18.59 11.69 1.22
C PHE A 169 -19.72 11.00 0.44
N ARG A 170 -20.40 11.72 -0.46
CA ARG A 170 -21.51 11.19 -1.24
C ARG A 170 -21.03 10.62 -2.57
N LYS A 171 -21.36 9.37 -2.84
CA LYS A 171 -21.15 8.74 -4.15
C LYS A 171 -22.21 9.25 -5.13
N GLU A 172 -21.76 9.84 -6.26
CA GLU A 172 -22.63 10.37 -7.32
C GLU A 172 -22.59 9.51 -8.59
N GLY A 173 -21.52 8.75 -8.81
CA GLY A 173 -21.38 7.86 -9.96
C GLY A 173 -20.53 6.65 -9.63
N ASP A 174 -20.76 5.57 -10.34
CA ASP A 174 -20.01 4.31 -10.22
C ASP A 174 -19.96 3.65 -11.60
N TRP A 175 -18.77 3.39 -12.06
CA TRP A 175 -18.49 2.68 -13.29
C TRP A 175 -17.57 1.50 -12.99
N ARG A 176 -17.77 0.40 -13.68
CA ARG A 176 -16.92 -0.78 -13.58
C ARG A 176 -16.70 -1.36 -14.96
N LEU A 177 -15.52 -1.89 -15.21
CA LEU A 177 -15.29 -2.71 -16.38
C LEU A 177 -16.24 -3.90 -16.33
N ALA A 178 -17.12 -4.01 -17.33
CA ALA A 178 -18.09 -5.09 -17.41
C ALA A 178 -17.44 -6.36 -17.97
N GLY A 179 -17.32 -7.37 -17.11
CA GLY A 179 -16.76 -8.66 -17.51
C GLY A 179 -15.24 -8.65 -17.70
N ARG A 180 -14.73 -9.75 -18.23
CA ARG A 180 -13.33 -9.91 -18.62
C ARG A 180 -13.14 -9.36 -20.04
N ASP A 181 -12.27 -8.38 -20.21
CA ASP A 181 -11.86 -7.94 -21.53
C ASP A 181 -10.91 -8.99 -22.14
N PRO A 182 -11.29 -9.64 -23.27
CA PRO A 182 -10.43 -10.64 -23.90
C PRO A 182 -9.12 -10.08 -24.47
N ALA A 183 -9.04 -8.75 -24.63
CA ALA A 183 -7.81 -8.07 -25.06
C ALA A 183 -6.79 -7.90 -23.93
N LEU A 184 -7.17 -8.18 -22.67
CA LEU A 184 -6.24 -8.10 -21.56
C LEU A 184 -5.18 -9.20 -21.67
N PRO A 185 -3.90 -8.85 -21.51
CA PRO A 185 -2.85 -9.86 -21.44
C PRO A 185 -3.07 -10.73 -20.19
N GLY A 186 -2.69 -11.99 -20.28
CA GLY A 186 -2.66 -12.87 -19.12
C GLY A 186 -1.49 -12.51 -18.20
N GLN A 187 -0.56 -13.45 -18.04
CA GLN A 187 0.67 -13.19 -17.28
C GLN A 187 1.66 -12.34 -18.08
N VAL A 188 2.20 -11.33 -17.41
CA VAL A 188 3.18 -10.38 -17.96
C VAL A 188 4.37 -10.32 -17.01
N GLU A 189 5.58 -10.33 -17.56
CA GLU A 189 6.79 -9.97 -16.85
C GLU A 189 7.10 -8.49 -17.19
N ALA A 190 6.79 -7.62 -16.26
CA ALA A 190 6.98 -6.18 -16.40
C ALA A 190 8.43 -5.82 -16.06
N ALA A 191 9.21 -5.45 -17.06
CA ALA A 191 10.57 -4.94 -16.91
C ALA A 191 10.57 -3.48 -16.39
N PRO A 192 11.69 -2.95 -15.91
CA PRO A 192 11.82 -1.54 -15.57
C PRO A 192 11.33 -0.62 -16.69
N GLY A 193 10.48 0.36 -16.32
CA GLY A 193 9.86 1.29 -17.28
C GLY A 193 8.61 0.76 -18.00
N TRP A 194 8.20 -0.47 -17.73
CA TRP A 194 6.95 -1.00 -18.28
C TRP A 194 5.75 -0.18 -17.80
N SER A 195 4.78 0.00 -18.70
CA SER A 195 3.49 0.57 -18.38
C SER A 195 2.37 -0.08 -19.19
N PHE A 196 1.17 -0.08 -18.64
CA PHE A 196 -0.02 -0.64 -19.26
C PHE A 196 -1.20 0.31 -19.11
N ASN A 197 -1.76 0.76 -20.24
CA ASN A 197 -2.97 1.58 -20.23
C ASN A 197 -4.18 0.73 -19.86
N LEU A 198 -4.89 1.16 -18.84
CA LEU A 198 -6.09 0.48 -18.37
C LEU A 198 -7.27 0.76 -19.30
N PRO A 199 -8.19 -0.19 -19.48
CA PRO A 199 -9.50 0.09 -20.09
C PRO A 199 -10.33 0.93 -19.11
N PHE A 200 -10.19 2.27 -19.16
CA PHE A 200 -10.71 3.21 -18.16
C PHE A 200 -11.69 4.23 -18.76
N ASN A 201 -12.52 3.81 -19.72
CA ASN A 201 -13.54 4.66 -20.34
C ASN A 201 -14.82 4.66 -19.49
N HIS A 202 -14.86 5.49 -18.45
CA HIS A 202 -15.96 5.51 -17.47
C HIS A 202 -17.06 6.53 -17.78
N GLY A 203 -16.84 7.51 -18.64
CA GLY A 203 -17.82 8.55 -18.99
C GLY A 203 -18.23 9.49 -17.85
N LEU A 204 -17.60 9.40 -16.67
CA LEU A 204 -17.86 10.29 -15.54
C LEU A 204 -17.15 11.63 -15.75
N ALA A 205 -17.83 12.74 -15.50
CA ALA A 205 -17.26 14.07 -15.62
C ALA A 205 -16.71 14.58 -14.29
N LEU A 206 -15.42 14.92 -14.27
CA LEU A 206 -14.80 15.60 -13.16
C LEU A 206 -15.14 17.09 -13.22
N SER A 207 -15.66 17.66 -12.13
CA SER A 207 -16.00 19.08 -12.00
C SER A 207 -15.60 19.61 -10.61
N PRO A 208 -15.48 20.93 -10.41
CA PRO A 208 -15.09 21.48 -9.13
C PRO A 208 -15.87 20.92 -7.94
N GLY A 209 -15.17 20.58 -6.86
CA GLY A 209 -15.74 19.96 -5.66
C GLY A 209 -16.08 18.49 -5.79
N ARG A 210 -15.68 17.84 -6.91
CA ARG A 210 -15.82 16.40 -7.11
C ARG A 210 -14.47 15.74 -7.25
N THR A 211 -14.42 14.47 -6.87
CA THR A 211 -13.23 13.61 -6.95
C THR A 211 -13.59 12.33 -7.67
N ILE A 212 -12.79 11.90 -8.63
CA ILE A 212 -12.89 10.56 -9.19
C ILE A 212 -11.83 9.69 -8.51
N ALA A 213 -12.27 8.60 -7.88
CA ALA A 213 -11.41 7.57 -7.35
C ALA A 213 -11.36 6.38 -8.32
N ALA A 214 -10.17 6.03 -8.78
CA ALA A 214 -9.89 4.85 -9.58
C ALA A 214 -9.44 3.71 -8.65
N TYR A 215 -10.05 2.55 -8.81
CA TYR A 215 -9.72 1.33 -8.08
C TYR A 215 -9.32 0.25 -9.09
N VAL A 216 -8.20 -0.41 -8.83
CA VAL A 216 -7.69 -1.48 -9.69
C VAL A 216 -7.29 -2.66 -8.82
N ILE A 217 -7.78 -3.85 -9.19
CA ILE A 217 -7.43 -5.11 -8.52
C ILE A 217 -6.87 -6.05 -9.58
N PHE A 218 -5.72 -6.67 -9.30
CA PHE A 218 -5.07 -7.66 -10.16
C PHE A 218 -4.18 -8.59 -9.32
N THR A 219 -3.46 -9.50 -9.94
CA THR A 219 -2.56 -10.43 -9.26
C THR A 219 -1.11 -10.07 -9.52
N LEU A 220 -0.33 -9.91 -8.46
CA LEU A 220 1.15 -9.88 -8.50
C LEU A 220 1.72 -11.20 -7.99
N PHE A 221 2.94 -11.52 -8.40
CA PHE A 221 3.65 -12.69 -7.89
C PHE A 221 4.76 -12.26 -6.93
N ASP A 222 4.67 -12.69 -5.68
CA ASP A 222 5.77 -12.65 -4.71
C ASP A 222 6.59 -13.95 -4.86
N GLY A 223 7.63 -13.88 -5.66
CA GLY A 223 8.32 -15.08 -6.15
C GLY A 223 7.40 -15.95 -7.00
N LYS A 224 7.05 -17.15 -6.50
CA LYS A 224 6.12 -18.08 -7.17
C LYS A 224 4.68 -17.94 -6.66
N GLN A 225 4.46 -17.22 -5.58
CA GLN A 225 3.16 -17.10 -4.92
C GLN A 225 2.30 -15.99 -5.57
N PRO A 226 1.11 -16.31 -6.12
CA PRO A 226 0.19 -15.29 -6.58
C PRO A 226 -0.44 -14.58 -5.38
N VAL A 227 -0.43 -13.25 -5.40
CA VAL A 227 -1.04 -12.40 -4.38
C VAL A 227 -1.96 -11.40 -5.07
N GLN A 228 -3.22 -11.37 -4.66
CA GLN A 228 -4.14 -10.33 -5.13
C GLN A 228 -3.72 -9.00 -4.53
N VAL A 229 -3.63 -7.97 -5.37
CA VAL A 229 -3.26 -6.61 -4.97
C VAL A 229 -4.34 -5.62 -5.36
N SER A 230 -4.39 -4.51 -4.64
CA SER A 230 -5.35 -3.44 -4.87
C SER A 230 -4.65 -2.09 -4.86
N LEU A 231 -4.87 -1.30 -5.89
CA LEU A 231 -4.42 0.08 -6.02
C LEU A 231 -5.62 1.02 -6.02
N GLU A 232 -5.49 2.15 -5.34
CA GLU A 232 -6.45 3.24 -5.38
C GLU A 232 -5.71 4.54 -5.68
N ALA A 233 -6.19 5.30 -6.67
CA ALA A 233 -5.72 6.64 -6.97
C ALA A 233 -6.90 7.59 -7.09
N ARG A 234 -6.70 8.87 -6.76
CA ARG A 234 -7.72 9.91 -6.83
C ARG A 234 -7.27 11.05 -7.72
N SER A 235 -8.20 11.60 -8.47
CA SER A 235 -8.03 12.83 -9.22
C SER A 235 -9.11 13.82 -8.77
N GLU A 236 -8.68 15.04 -8.44
CA GLU A 236 -9.55 16.15 -8.03
C GLU A 236 -9.49 17.25 -9.08
N ALA A 237 -10.65 17.83 -9.42
CA ALA A 237 -10.69 19.02 -10.27
C ALA A 237 -9.92 20.14 -9.57
N ARG A 238 -8.89 20.67 -10.20
CA ARG A 238 -8.26 21.92 -9.74
C ARG A 238 -9.30 23.02 -9.84
N LEU A 239 -9.51 23.76 -8.76
CA LEU A 239 -10.17 25.06 -8.82
C LEU A 239 -9.25 25.91 -9.72
N GLU A 240 -9.70 26.23 -10.94
CA GLU A 240 -9.09 27.32 -11.69
C GLU A 240 -9.22 28.54 -10.81
N THR A 241 -8.10 29.01 -10.27
CA THR A 241 -8.03 30.34 -9.71
C THR A 241 -8.39 31.29 -10.85
N MET A 242 -9.66 31.70 -10.90
CA MET A 242 -10.05 32.82 -11.76
C MET A 242 -9.13 33.96 -11.39
N GLY A 243 -8.19 34.24 -12.32
CA GLY A 243 -7.30 35.39 -12.18
C GLY A 243 -8.15 36.62 -11.93
N ALA A 244 -7.89 37.25 -10.79
CA ALA A 244 -8.33 38.61 -10.60
C ALA A 244 -7.57 39.48 -11.62
N GLU A 245 -8.26 39.89 -12.68
CA GLU A 245 -7.88 41.06 -13.48
C GLU A 245 -8.13 42.34 -12.66
#